data_9dc11030887528ee75ade30fcf4ed692
#
_entry.id   9dc11030887528ee75ade30fcf4ed692
#
_cell.length_a   1.000
_cell.length_b   1.000
_cell.length_c   1.000
_cell.angle_alpha   90.00
_cell.angle_beta   90.00
_cell.angle_gamma   90.00
#
_symmetry.space_group_name_H-M   'P 1'
#
loop_
_entity.id
_entity.type
_entity.pdbx_description
1 polymer ?
#
loop_
_entity_poly.entity_id
_entity_poly.type
_entity_poly.pdbx_seq_one_letter_code
_entity_poly.pdbx_strand_id
1 'polypeptide(L)'
;MNLRINLPILGLLIHASASAAVSPWYEFYGGTSRDGAYSLQQTADRGLIIFGYTYSFGVGSADAMLIRTDSLGNYVWVKTFGGPNPDFGKYVRQVSGGGYVILGETFLSGNFDLFLARTDTGGNILWAKTFGGSNNEYASSVQQTGDGGFVVVSNTQSFGAGQTDVLLIKTDGNGNLQWAKTYGGTLDDSARAMVQTSDGGYIITGTTNSFGTGTYDIFLIKTDSSGNLLWARVYDGPADDVASSVIETMCKDIVVAGHTRSFGAGLHDFLLLKTDSLGNLQWVKTYGGLNEDWAYSVYEAYDHGYIIAGSTESFGAGLKDFLMIKTNLDGILQWAKTYGGTNEDEPFQVQQTSDTGFVLAGYTQSFGAGFLDFMVVKTDTGGNVLTCPVGNPIPTEISQYMVISAISPIITSLSLGSNVSPGITNPTIITGGCPRTSISEGCFSNKNIISLGKGYITVTQPGEFEVKIYDTKGKVVKRVGASNSVKIHLQSGIYFVEVLTEKAKVINKVIISHSAL
;
A
#
# COMPACT_ATOMS: atom_id res chain seq x y z
N MET A 1 -15.90 23.90 61.42
CA MET A 1 -16.89 23.68 60.38
C MET A 1 -16.10 23.27 59.14
N ASN A 2 -15.86 21.95 58.98
CA ASN A 2 -15.00 21.39 57.92
C ASN A 2 -15.87 20.93 56.73
N LEU A 3 -15.79 21.66 55.64
CA LEU A 3 -16.44 21.28 54.37
C LEU A 3 -15.53 20.32 53.63
N ARG A 4 -15.93 19.05 53.50
CA ARG A 4 -15.33 18.09 52.58
C ARG A 4 -16.04 18.19 51.22
N ILE A 5 -15.34 18.63 50.21
CA ILE A 5 -15.80 18.58 48.83
C ILE A 5 -15.41 17.21 48.24
N ASN A 6 -16.40 16.36 48.01
CA ASN A 6 -16.25 15.13 47.24
C ASN A 6 -16.33 15.47 45.72
N LEU A 7 -15.22 15.38 45.03
CA LEU A 7 -15.20 15.36 43.56
C LEU A 7 -15.36 13.91 43.06
N PRO A 8 -16.29 13.65 42.16
CA PRO A 8 -16.36 12.32 41.55
C PRO A 8 -15.19 12.12 40.59
N ILE A 9 -14.43 11.06 40.80
CA ILE A 9 -13.41 10.58 39.86
C ILE A 9 -14.15 10.03 38.63
N LEU A 10 -14.14 10.81 37.55
CA LEU A 10 -14.59 10.34 36.23
C LEU A 10 -13.52 9.38 35.69
N GLY A 11 -13.69 8.11 35.94
CA GLY A 11 -12.86 7.07 35.36
C GLY A 11 -13.08 7.02 33.85
N LEU A 12 -12.11 7.51 33.09
CA LEU A 12 -12.04 7.31 31.65
C LEU A 12 -11.76 5.82 31.37
N LEU A 13 -12.82 5.04 31.20
CA LEU A 13 -12.72 3.68 30.66
C LEU A 13 -12.31 3.78 29.19
N ILE A 14 -11.01 3.73 28.92
CA ILE A 14 -10.50 3.45 27.57
C ILE A 14 -10.83 1.98 27.31
N HIS A 15 -11.96 1.74 26.69
CA HIS A 15 -12.24 0.45 26.04
C HIS A 15 -11.30 0.36 24.82
N ALA A 16 -10.11 -0.20 25.01
CA ALA A 16 -9.39 -0.80 23.90
C ALA A 16 -10.20 -2.04 23.50
N SER A 17 -11.17 -1.85 22.62
CA SER A 17 -11.78 -2.97 21.90
C SER A 17 -10.67 -3.59 21.08
N ALA A 18 -10.13 -4.72 21.55
CA ALA A 18 -9.37 -5.60 20.68
C ALA A 18 -10.30 -5.93 19.50
N SER A 19 -9.99 -5.37 18.34
CA SER A 19 -10.74 -5.70 17.13
C SER A 19 -10.55 -7.19 16.89
N ALA A 20 -11.64 -7.94 16.86
CA ALA A 20 -11.57 -9.33 16.42
C ALA A 20 -10.85 -9.35 15.06
N ALA A 21 -9.78 -10.14 14.95
CA ALA A 21 -9.09 -10.32 13.70
C ALA A 21 -10.10 -10.84 12.68
N VAL A 22 -10.20 -10.15 11.54
CA VAL A 22 -11.03 -10.62 10.44
C VAL A 22 -10.34 -11.88 9.89
N SER A 23 -11.07 -12.98 9.78
CA SER A 23 -10.53 -14.20 9.17
C SER A 23 -10.00 -13.88 7.77
N PRO A 24 -8.80 -14.38 7.39
CA PRO A 24 -8.27 -14.21 6.06
C PRO A 24 -9.23 -14.73 4.98
N TRP A 25 -9.32 -14.00 3.84
CA TRP A 25 -10.20 -14.35 2.72
C TRP A 25 -9.62 -13.87 1.40
N TYR A 26 -10.16 -14.36 0.30
CA TYR A 26 -10.03 -13.69 -0.97
C TYR A 26 -11.34 -13.73 -1.77
N GLU A 27 -11.53 -12.74 -2.62
CA GLU A 27 -12.72 -12.57 -3.43
C GLU A 27 -12.33 -12.09 -4.83
N PHE A 28 -13.20 -12.45 -5.79
CA PHE A 28 -13.09 -12.02 -7.19
C PHE A 28 -14.31 -11.18 -7.53
N TYR A 29 -14.08 -10.07 -8.24
CA TYR A 29 -15.16 -9.19 -8.67
C TYR A 29 -15.00 -8.90 -10.15
N GLY A 30 -16.00 -9.21 -10.96
CA GLY A 30 -15.97 -8.98 -12.37
C GLY A 30 -17.18 -9.55 -13.08
N GLY A 31 -17.10 -9.54 -14.39
CA GLY A 31 -18.13 -10.11 -15.26
C GLY A 31 -17.53 -11.08 -16.28
N THR A 32 -18.02 -11.07 -17.51
CA THR A 32 -17.59 -12.05 -18.53
C THR A 32 -16.43 -11.56 -19.42
N SER A 33 -15.93 -10.35 -19.20
CA SER A 33 -14.87 -9.76 -20.01
C SER A 33 -13.61 -9.48 -19.17
N ARG A 34 -12.94 -8.35 -19.39
CA ARG A 34 -11.73 -7.96 -18.67
C ARG A 34 -12.09 -6.94 -17.59
N ASP A 35 -11.76 -7.24 -16.37
CA ASP A 35 -11.97 -6.38 -15.21
C ASP A 35 -10.71 -6.40 -14.35
N GLY A 36 -10.14 -5.25 -13.97
CA GLY A 36 -8.89 -5.22 -13.22
C GLY A 36 -8.80 -4.09 -12.21
N ALA A 37 -8.34 -4.41 -10.98
CA ALA A 37 -8.12 -3.45 -9.92
C ALA A 37 -6.70 -2.87 -10.01
N TYR A 38 -6.57 -1.55 -9.91
CA TYR A 38 -5.28 -0.86 -9.81
C TYR A 38 -5.01 -0.30 -8.42
N SER A 39 -6.05 0.04 -7.67
CA SER A 39 -5.90 0.71 -6.39
C SER A 39 -6.89 0.20 -5.37
N LEU A 40 -6.45 0.11 -4.12
CA LEU A 40 -7.28 -0.21 -2.97
C LEU A 40 -6.91 0.66 -1.76
N GLN A 41 -7.86 0.79 -0.86
CA GLN A 41 -7.59 1.30 0.50
C GLN A 41 -8.57 0.67 1.50
N GLN A 42 -8.07 0.31 2.69
CA GLN A 42 -8.96 0.00 3.80
C GLN A 42 -9.62 1.31 4.26
N THR A 43 -10.94 1.28 4.38
CA THR A 43 -11.73 2.41 4.86
C THR A 43 -11.83 2.43 6.39
N ALA A 44 -12.22 3.57 6.96
CA ALA A 44 -12.27 3.78 8.40
C ALA A 44 -13.19 2.78 9.14
N ASP A 45 -14.19 2.22 8.47
CA ASP A 45 -15.10 1.18 8.98
C ASP A 45 -14.60 -0.25 8.72
N ARG A 46 -13.31 -0.39 8.31
CA ARG A 46 -12.58 -1.65 8.02
C ARG A 46 -13.00 -2.40 6.75
N GLY A 47 -13.92 -1.87 5.97
CA GLY A 47 -14.18 -2.39 4.63
C GLY A 47 -13.07 -1.93 3.66
N LEU A 48 -13.27 -2.17 2.37
CA LEU A 48 -12.33 -1.74 1.34
C LEU A 48 -13.02 -0.83 0.33
N ILE A 49 -12.27 0.11 -0.19
CA ILE A 49 -12.58 0.81 -1.44
C ILE A 49 -11.56 0.36 -2.49
N ILE A 50 -12.03 -0.10 -3.64
CA ILE A 50 -11.21 -0.69 -4.71
C ILE A 50 -11.56 0.02 -6.00
N PHE A 51 -10.58 0.38 -6.80
CA PHE A 51 -10.77 1.10 -8.03
C PHE A 51 -9.93 0.54 -9.17
N GLY A 52 -10.53 0.50 -10.36
CA GLY A 52 -9.90 -0.01 -11.55
C GLY A 52 -10.78 0.20 -12.77
N TYR A 53 -10.77 -0.75 -13.69
CA TYR A 53 -11.52 -0.68 -14.93
C TYR A 53 -12.35 -1.93 -15.17
N THR A 54 -13.37 -1.80 -16.03
CA THR A 54 -14.23 -2.91 -16.45
C THR A 54 -14.55 -2.80 -17.94
N TYR A 55 -14.48 -3.93 -18.63
CA TYR A 55 -15.06 -4.14 -19.97
C TYR A 55 -16.38 -4.93 -19.90
N SER A 56 -16.78 -5.36 -18.70
CA SER A 56 -17.98 -6.15 -18.47
C SER A 56 -19.22 -5.30 -18.21
N PHE A 57 -19.02 -4.08 -17.69
CA PHE A 57 -20.09 -3.22 -17.19
C PHE A 57 -19.89 -1.77 -17.64
N GLY A 58 -20.99 -0.99 -17.66
CA GLY A 58 -20.93 0.43 -17.99
C GLY A 58 -21.44 0.74 -19.40
N VAL A 59 -20.94 1.85 -19.95
CA VAL A 59 -21.38 2.36 -21.26
C VAL A 59 -20.13 2.58 -22.13
N GLY A 60 -19.98 1.82 -23.19
CA GLY A 60 -18.83 1.97 -24.07
C GLY A 60 -17.91 0.76 -24.08
N SER A 61 -16.61 0.99 -24.33
CA SER A 61 -15.63 -0.10 -24.47
C SER A 61 -14.98 -0.49 -23.15
N ALA A 62 -14.66 0.49 -22.31
CA ALA A 62 -14.14 0.29 -20.94
C ALA A 62 -14.61 1.44 -20.07
N ASP A 63 -14.96 1.16 -18.83
CA ASP A 63 -15.36 2.16 -17.84
C ASP A 63 -14.54 2.00 -16.55
N ALA A 64 -14.30 3.10 -15.85
CA ALA A 64 -13.71 3.05 -14.52
C ALA A 64 -14.72 2.43 -13.55
N MET A 65 -14.26 1.47 -12.71
CA MET A 65 -15.12 0.75 -11.77
C MET A 65 -14.65 0.92 -10.34
N LEU A 66 -15.57 1.35 -9.47
CA LEU A 66 -15.37 1.59 -8.04
C LEU A 66 -16.21 0.61 -7.23
N ILE A 67 -15.57 -0.18 -6.39
CA ILE A 67 -16.19 -1.19 -5.55
C ILE A 67 -15.99 -0.84 -4.08
N ARG A 68 -17.09 -0.84 -3.31
CA ARG A 68 -17.08 -0.73 -1.86
C ARG A 68 -17.44 -2.05 -1.24
N THR A 69 -16.62 -2.58 -0.33
CA THR A 69 -16.88 -3.83 0.37
C THR A 69 -17.02 -3.61 1.88
N ASP A 70 -17.65 -4.55 2.57
CA ASP A 70 -17.54 -4.68 4.02
C ASP A 70 -16.16 -5.25 4.43
N SER A 71 -15.93 -5.44 5.71
CA SER A 71 -14.67 -6.00 6.23
C SER A 71 -14.46 -7.49 5.88
N LEU A 72 -15.49 -8.17 5.40
CA LEU A 72 -15.46 -9.57 5.00
C LEU A 72 -15.29 -9.75 3.49
N GLY A 73 -15.14 -8.66 2.73
CA GLY A 73 -15.02 -8.70 1.29
C GLY A 73 -16.38 -8.77 0.55
N ASN A 74 -17.54 -8.78 1.21
CA ASN A 74 -18.80 -8.69 0.50
C ASN A 74 -18.97 -7.28 -0.07
N TYR A 75 -19.31 -7.14 -1.36
CA TYR A 75 -19.57 -5.82 -1.92
C TYR A 75 -20.80 -5.16 -1.27
N VAL A 76 -20.68 -3.89 -0.94
CA VAL A 76 -21.75 -3.04 -0.40
C VAL A 76 -22.44 -2.31 -1.54
N TRP A 77 -21.65 -1.75 -2.44
CA TRP A 77 -22.09 -1.13 -3.69
C TRP A 77 -20.97 -1.14 -4.72
N VAL A 78 -21.37 -0.99 -5.99
CA VAL A 78 -20.48 -0.86 -7.15
C VAL A 78 -20.97 0.28 -8.01
N LYS A 79 -20.05 1.05 -8.57
CA LYS A 79 -20.31 2.15 -9.50
C LYS A 79 -19.36 2.04 -10.68
N THR A 80 -19.86 2.36 -11.86
CA THR A 80 -19.03 2.62 -13.04
C THR A 80 -19.10 4.10 -13.39
N PHE A 81 -18.00 4.61 -13.92
CA PHE A 81 -17.84 6.01 -14.35
C PHE A 81 -17.22 6.00 -15.74
N GLY A 82 -17.90 6.56 -16.70
CA GLY A 82 -17.41 6.61 -18.06
C GLY A 82 -18.48 7.07 -19.05
N GLY A 83 -18.10 7.00 -20.31
CA GLY A 83 -18.90 7.39 -21.45
C GLY A 83 -18.81 6.36 -22.58
N PRO A 84 -19.06 6.75 -23.84
CA PRO A 84 -18.97 5.81 -24.97
C PRO A 84 -17.52 5.42 -25.34
N ASN A 85 -16.54 6.18 -24.88
CA ASN A 85 -15.12 5.96 -25.11
C ASN A 85 -14.48 5.26 -23.89
N PRO A 86 -13.22 4.78 -24.01
CA PRO A 86 -12.55 4.14 -22.87
C PRO A 86 -12.28 5.11 -21.72
N ASP A 87 -12.61 4.66 -20.51
CA ASP A 87 -12.34 5.34 -19.25
C ASP A 87 -11.69 4.36 -18.27
N PHE A 88 -10.51 4.69 -17.75
CA PHE A 88 -9.75 3.79 -16.87
C PHE A 88 -9.58 4.40 -15.49
N GLY A 89 -10.09 3.71 -14.44
CA GLY A 89 -9.79 4.04 -13.06
C GLY A 89 -8.36 3.61 -12.69
N LYS A 90 -7.60 4.49 -12.05
CA LYS A 90 -6.20 4.23 -11.67
C LYS A 90 -5.97 4.29 -10.17
N TYR A 91 -6.50 5.28 -9.49
CA TYR A 91 -6.17 5.51 -8.09
C TYR A 91 -7.36 5.99 -7.28
N VAL A 92 -7.50 5.49 -6.04
CA VAL A 92 -8.57 5.88 -5.11
C VAL A 92 -8.02 6.10 -3.72
N ARG A 93 -8.55 7.12 -3.04
CA ARG A 93 -8.32 7.36 -1.60
C ARG A 93 -9.59 7.80 -0.92
N GLN A 94 -9.81 7.30 0.29
CA GLN A 94 -10.78 7.87 1.21
C GLN A 94 -10.28 9.24 1.67
N VAL A 95 -11.17 10.23 1.77
CA VAL A 95 -10.78 11.59 2.12
C VAL A 95 -11.38 12.03 3.45
N SER A 96 -10.75 13.01 4.07
CA SER A 96 -11.29 13.68 5.25
C SER A 96 -12.68 14.26 4.95
N GLY A 97 -13.61 14.11 5.86
CA GLY A 97 -15.02 14.50 5.63
C GLY A 97 -15.87 13.43 4.95
N GLY A 98 -15.32 12.23 4.70
CA GLY A 98 -16.02 11.07 4.15
C GLY A 98 -16.08 11.04 2.62
N GLY A 99 -16.37 9.86 2.05
CA GLY A 99 -16.35 9.59 0.60
C GLY A 99 -14.94 9.47 0.04
N TYR A 100 -14.76 9.64 -1.28
CA TYR A 100 -13.53 9.23 -1.97
C TYR A 100 -13.10 10.26 -3.00
N VAL A 101 -11.80 10.37 -3.23
CA VAL A 101 -11.22 10.96 -4.43
C VAL A 101 -10.79 9.84 -5.36
N ILE A 102 -11.13 9.94 -6.63
CA ILE A 102 -10.75 9.00 -7.68
C ILE A 102 -10.00 9.73 -8.79
N LEU A 103 -8.98 9.10 -9.29
CA LEU A 103 -8.15 9.58 -10.41
C LEU A 103 -8.11 8.50 -11.48
N GLY A 104 -8.22 8.90 -12.73
CA GLY A 104 -8.13 8.00 -13.88
C GLY A 104 -7.88 8.72 -15.17
N GLU A 105 -8.08 8.00 -16.25
CA GLU A 105 -7.89 8.44 -17.62
C GLU A 105 -9.22 8.36 -18.38
N THR A 106 -9.56 9.38 -19.16
CA THR A 106 -10.75 9.44 -20.00
C THR A 106 -10.35 9.79 -21.44
N PHE A 107 -10.90 9.08 -22.42
CA PHE A 107 -10.61 9.35 -23.82
C PHE A 107 -11.53 10.47 -24.36
N LEU A 108 -10.96 11.68 -24.48
CA LEU A 108 -11.64 12.86 -24.96
C LEU A 108 -10.93 13.42 -26.20
N SER A 109 -11.71 13.82 -27.21
CA SER A 109 -11.19 14.56 -28.38
C SER A 109 -10.02 13.91 -29.14
N GLY A 110 -9.81 12.59 -28.98
CA GLY A 110 -8.79 11.83 -29.70
C GLY A 110 -7.54 11.48 -28.90
N ASN A 111 -7.46 11.86 -27.63
CA ASN A 111 -6.39 11.54 -26.69
C ASN A 111 -6.95 11.21 -25.30
N PHE A 112 -6.09 10.65 -24.44
CA PHE A 112 -6.41 10.43 -23.03
C PHE A 112 -6.06 11.67 -22.21
N ASP A 113 -7.04 12.16 -21.44
CA ASP A 113 -6.87 13.17 -20.43
C ASP A 113 -7.07 12.57 -19.03
N LEU A 114 -6.53 13.21 -18.00
CA LEU A 114 -6.80 12.83 -16.62
C LEU A 114 -8.24 13.23 -16.25
N PHE A 115 -8.95 12.37 -15.53
CA PHE A 115 -10.09 12.80 -14.75
C PHE A 115 -9.80 12.70 -13.25
N LEU A 116 -10.20 13.72 -12.52
CA LEU A 116 -10.17 13.77 -11.06
C LEU A 116 -11.59 14.00 -10.57
N ALA A 117 -12.11 13.13 -9.73
CA ALA A 117 -13.45 13.28 -9.22
C ALA A 117 -13.54 13.03 -7.71
N ARG A 118 -14.47 13.72 -7.09
CA ARG A 118 -14.82 13.57 -5.67
C ARG A 118 -16.19 12.92 -5.57
N THR A 119 -16.30 11.91 -4.71
CA THR A 119 -17.59 11.24 -4.45
C THR A 119 -18.00 11.39 -2.98
N ASP A 120 -19.27 11.18 -2.70
CA ASP A 120 -19.77 10.93 -1.36
C ASP A 120 -19.44 9.48 -0.89
N THR A 121 -19.87 9.09 0.30
CA THR A 121 -19.66 7.74 0.85
C THR A 121 -20.43 6.64 0.10
N GLY A 122 -21.48 7.01 -0.64
CA GLY A 122 -22.26 6.13 -1.52
C GLY A 122 -21.69 6.00 -2.93
N GLY A 123 -20.55 6.63 -3.22
CA GLY A 123 -19.93 6.62 -4.55
C GLY A 123 -20.60 7.57 -5.55
N ASN A 124 -21.49 8.48 -5.12
CA ASN A 124 -22.10 9.44 -6.04
C ASN A 124 -21.14 10.62 -6.26
N ILE A 125 -20.99 11.06 -7.51
CA ILE A 125 -20.11 12.17 -7.89
C ILE A 125 -20.61 13.49 -7.23
N LEU A 126 -19.71 14.15 -6.52
CA LEU A 126 -19.92 15.52 -6.02
C LEU A 126 -19.39 16.55 -7.01
N TRP A 127 -18.24 16.29 -7.58
CA TRP A 127 -17.66 17.03 -8.70
C TRP A 127 -16.68 16.15 -9.48
N ALA A 128 -16.47 16.49 -10.76
CA ALA A 128 -15.45 15.90 -11.63
C ALA A 128 -14.79 16.99 -12.47
N LYS A 129 -13.50 16.83 -12.74
CA LYS A 129 -12.65 17.71 -13.54
C LYS A 129 -11.80 16.88 -14.48
N THR A 130 -11.47 17.42 -15.64
CA THR A 130 -10.43 16.88 -16.52
C THR A 130 -9.23 17.80 -16.57
N PHE A 131 -8.06 17.21 -16.74
CA PHE A 131 -6.79 17.91 -16.91
C PHE A 131 -6.02 17.25 -18.05
N GLY A 132 -5.67 18.02 -19.06
CA GLY A 132 -4.95 17.51 -20.21
C GLY A 132 -4.61 18.58 -21.22
N GLY A 133 -4.06 18.15 -22.33
CA GLY A 133 -3.61 19.00 -23.42
C GLY A 133 -3.94 18.42 -24.80
N SER A 134 -3.02 18.54 -25.76
CA SER A 134 -3.24 18.08 -27.14
C SER A 134 -2.87 16.60 -27.37
N ASN A 135 -2.15 15.98 -26.44
CA ASN A 135 -1.69 14.59 -26.49
C ASN A 135 -2.15 13.85 -25.22
N ASN A 136 -1.62 12.65 -24.98
CA ASN A 136 -2.05 11.82 -23.87
C ASN A 136 -1.48 12.28 -22.53
N GLU A 137 -2.31 12.22 -21.50
CA GLU A 137 -1.94 12.28 -20.09
C GLU A 137 -2.28 10.93 -19.42
N TYR A 138 -1.35 10.40 -18.60
CA TYR A 138 -1.50 9.13 -17.93
C TYR A 138 -1.46 9.30 -16.41
N ALA A 139 -2.51 8.83 -15.74
CA ALA A 139 -2.69 8.95 -14.31
C ALA A 139 -1.77 8.01 -13.53
N SER A 140 -1.14 8.50 -12.44
CA SER A 140 -0.30 7.68 -11.57
C SER A 140 -0.82 7.64 -10.13
N SER A 141 -0.96 8.79 -9.44
CA SER A 141 -1.33 8.80 -8.03
C SER A 141 -2.02 10.09 -7.61
N VAL A 142 -2.92 10.02 -6.62
CA VAL A 142 -3.57 11.17 -6.00
C VAL A 142 -3.54 11.07 -4.49
N GLN A 143 -3.35 12.20 -3.82
CA GLN A 143 -3.40 12.31 -2.37
C GLN A 143 -4.15 13.59 -1.96
N GLN A 144 -4.96 13.52 -0.88
CA GLN A 144 -5.52 14.70 -0.24
C GLN A 144 -4.42 15.41 0.56
N THR A 145 -4.29 16.71 0.39
CA THR A 145 -3.34 17.54 1.12
C THR A 145 -3.95 18.12 2.40
N GLY A 146 -3.10 18.56 3.34
CA GLY A 146 -3.52 19.06 4.65
C GLY A 146 -4.42 20.30 4.61
N ASP A 147 -4.45 21.04 3.49
CA ASP A 147 -5.36 22.17 3.22
C ASP A 147 -6.74 21.72 2.70
N GLY A 148 -6.98 20.40 2.60
CA GLY A 148 -8.21 19.82 2.08
C GLY A 148 -8.29 19.75 0.55
N GLY A 149 -7.30 20.26 -0.18
CA GLY A 149 -7.16 20.12 -1.62
C GLY A 149 -6.58 18.77 -2.02
N PHE A 150 -6.17 18.66 -3.29
CA PHE A 150 -5.59 17.43 -3.82
C PHE A 150 -4.31 17.72 -4.58
N VAL A 151 -3.36 16.80 -4.47
CA VAL A 151 -2.19 16.75 -5.33
C VAL A 151 -2.26 15.48 -6.17
N VAL A 152 -2.00 15.63 -7.46
CA VAL A 152 -1.99 14.56 -8.47
C VAL A 152 -0.61 14.51 -9.09
N VAL A 153 -0.02 13.33 -9.19
CA VAL A 153 1.11 13.07 -10.06
C VAL A 153 0.63 12.22 -11.24
N SER A 154 1.13 12.55 -12.41
CA SER A 154 0.78 11.94 -13.69
C SER A 154 1.91 12.11 -14.68
N ASN A 155 1.72 11.59 -15.89
CA ASN A 155 2.64 11.75 -17.00
C ASN A 155 1.94 12.51 -18.11
N THR A 156 2.66 13.39 -18.81
CA THR A 156 2.13 14.20 -19.88
C THR A 156 2.98 14.10 -21.14
N GLN A 157 2.32 13.94 -22.27
CA GLN A 157 2.91 14.09 -23.61
C GLN A 157 2.57 15.44 -24.25
N SER A 158 1.77 16.26 -23.55
CA SER A 158 1.35 17.58 -24.04
C SER A 158 2.26 18.71 -23.61
N PHE A 159 2.99 18.53 -22.51
CA PHE A 159 3.71 19.59 -21.82
C PHE A 159 5.08 19.10 -21.37
N GLY A 160 6.03 20.06 -21.22
CA GLY A 160 7.38 19.75 -20.75
C GLY A 160 8.43 19.87 -21.85
N ALA A 161 9.56 19.22 -21.66
CA ALA A 161 10.72 19.34 -22.54
C ALA A 161 11.00 18.07 -23.36
N GLY A 162 10.49 16.91 -22.91
CA GLY A 162 10.72 15.61 -23.51
C GLY A 162 9.53 15.09 -24.33
N GLN A 163 9.53 13.78 -24.55
CA GLN A 163 8.41 13.08 -25.16
C GLN A 163 7.31 12.84 -24.12
N THR A 164 7.73 12.38 -22.94
CA THR A 164 6.87 12.21 -21.77
C THR A 164 7.57 12.85 -20.57
N ASP A 165 6.85 13.70 -19.84
CA ASP A 165 7.36 14.34 -18.62
C ASP A 165 6.45 14.09 -17.43
N VAL A 166 7.01 14.16 -16.23
CA VAL A 166 6.24 14.14 -14.98
C VAL A 166 5.38 15.38 -14.89
N LEU A 167 4.08 15.22 -14.63
CA LEU A 167 3.15 16.32 -14.40
C LEU A 167 2.63 16.27 -12.97
N LEU A 168 2.88 17.32 -12.20
CA LEU A 168 2.39 17.51 -10.83
C LEU A 168 1.34 18.61 -10.81
N ILE A 169 0.13 18.27 -10.35
CA ILE A 169 -1.03 19.17 -10.32
C ILE A 169 -1.47 19.35 -8.87
N LYS A 170 -1.72 20.59 -8.44
CA LYS A 170 -2.36 20.92 -7.15
C LYS A 170 -3.70 21.58 -7.41
N THR A 171 -4.72 21.09 -6.68
CA THR A 171 -6.07 21.66 -6.71
C THR A 171 -6.51 22.09 -5.31
N ASP A 172 -7.56 22.92 -5.25
CA ASP A 172 -8.33 23.12 -4.03
C ASP A 172 -9.24 21.91 -3.73
N GLY A 173 -10.02 21.96 -2.63
CA GLY A 173 -10.94 20.88 -2.23
C GLY A 173 -12.15 20.69 -3.20
N ASN A 174 -12.39 21.63 -4.10
CA ASN A 174 -13.42 21.57 -5.15
C ASN A 174 -12.85 21.11 -6.49
N GLY A 175 -11.59 20.72 -6.55
CA GLY A 175 -10.91 20.28 -7.76
C GLY A 175 -10.51 21.45 -8.68
N ASN A 176 -10.57 22.71 -8.25
CA ASN A 176 -10.10 23.82 -9.07
C ASN A 176 -8.58 23.88 -9.05
N LEU A 177 -7.97 24.01 -10.22
CA LEU A 177 -6.52 24.09 -10.38
C LEU A 177 -5.95 25.28 -9.60
N GLN A 178 -4.95 25.02 -8.76
CA GLN A 178 -4.14 26.03 -8.09
C GLN A 178 -2.83 26.27 -8.82
N TRP A 179 -2.13 25.18 -9.16
CA TRP A 179 -0.92 25.20 -9.97
C TRP A 179 -0.66 23.83 -10.61
N ALA A 180 0.11 23.82 -11.70
CA ALA A 180 0.65 22.63 -12.31
C ALA A 180 2.09 22.86 -12.76
N LYS A 181 2.93 21.82 -12.68
CA LYS A 181 4.36 21.85 -13.06
C LYS A 181 4.77 20.56 -13.71
N THR A 182 5.69 20.64 -14.65
CA THR A 182 6.35 19.48 -15.24
C THR A 182 7.80 19.37 -14.75
N TYR A 183 8.29 18.14 -14.68
CA TYR A 183 9.66 17.81 -14.34
C TYR A 183 10.14 16.72 -15.30
N GLY A 184 11.27 16.96 -15.95
CA GLY A 184 11.86 16.01 -16.87
C GLY A 184 13.08 16.55 -17.57
N GLY A 185 13.55 15.83 -18.55
CA GLY A 185 14.64 16.23 -19.44
C GLY A 185 14.17 16.26 -20.89
N THR A 186 15.00 15.78 -21.81
CA THR A 186 14.68 15.82 -23.25
C THR A 186 14.13 14.52 -23.79
N LEU A 187 14.12 13.46 -23.00
CA LEU A 187 13.58 12.14 -23.35
C LEU A 187 12.37 11.81 -22.46
N ASP A 188 12.05 10.52 -22.28
CA ASP A 188 10.92 10.09 -21.45
C ASP A 188 11.27 10.10 -19.97
N ASP A 189 10.47 10.79 -19.19
CA ASP A 189 10.53 10.85 -17.74
C ASP A 189 9.13 10.57 -17.17
N SER A 190 8.94 9.38 -16.58
CA SER A 190 7.61 8.90 -16.19
C SER A 190 7.49 8.69 -14.69
N ALA A 191 6.61 9.44 -14.04
CA ALA A 191 6.25 9.23 -12.64
C ALA A 191 5.38 7.98 -12.46
N ARG A 192 5.64 7.23 -11.40
CA ARG A 192 4.84 6.07 -10.99
C ARG A 192 4.10 6.28 -9.67
N ALA A 193 4.73 6.95 -8.73
CA ALA A 193 4.15 7.17 -7.40
C ALA A 193 4.60 8.50 -6.80
N MET A 194 3.82 8.96 -5.83
CA MET A 194 4.10 10.15 -5.04
C MET A 194 3.63 9.96 -3.61
N VAL A 195 4.32 10.58 -2.67
CA VAL A 195 3.89 10.74 -1.29
C VAL A 195 4.04 12.20 -0.86
N GLN A 196 3.03 12.75 -0.14
CA GLN A 196 3.22 14.00 0.59
C GLN A 196 4.05 13.73 1.83
N THR A 197 5.16 14.43 1.97
CA THR A 197 6.07 14.28 3.10
C THR A 197 5.61 15.06 4.33
N SER A 198 6.11 14.68 5.49
CA SER A 198 5.75 15.27 6.78
C SER A 198 6.08 16.77 6.90
N ASP A 199 6.95 17.31 6.04
CA ASP A 199 7.26 18.74 5.89
C ASP A 199 6.27 19.48 4.98
N GLY A 200 5.26 18.79 4.44
CA GLY A 200 4.24 19.31 3.53
C GLY A 200 4.65 19.35 2.05
N GLY A 201 5.88 19.02 1.72
CA GLY A 201 6.35 18.87 0.33
C GLY A 201 5.97 17.52 -0.27
N TYR A 202 6.60 17.17 -1.41
CA TYR A 202 6.29 15.92 -2.12
C TYR A 202 7.58 15.18 -2.49
N ILE A 203 7.55 13.85 -2.39
CA ILE A 203 8.50 12.95 -3.03
C ILE A 203 7.79 12.29 -4.19
N ILE A 204 8.41 12.34 -5.37
CA ILE A 204 7.93 11.71 -6.61
C ILE A 204 8.99 10.72 -7.06
N THR A 205 8.59 9.54 -7.47
CA THR A 205 9.46 8.51 -8.04
C THR A 205 8.91 7.95 -9.35
N GLY A 206 9.79 7.40 -10.14
CA GLY A 206 9.48 6.77 -11.41
C GLY A 206 10.74 6.42 -12.19
N THR A 207 10.64 6.46 -13.50
CA THR A 207 11.72 6.14 -14.44
C THR A 207 12.11 7.32 -15.30
N THR A 208 13.40 7.42 -15.60
CA THR A 208 13.97 8.44 -16.50
C THR A 208 14.82 7.78 -17.59
N ASN A 209 14.70 8.29 -18.82
CA ASN A 209 15.64 8.06 -19.90
C ASN A 209 16.51 9.30 -20.15
N SER A 210 16.18 10.43 -19.52
CA SER A 210 16.89 11.69 -19.70
C SER A 210 18.19 11.76 -18.89
N PHE A 211 18.29 10.96 -17.84
CA PHE A 211 19.36 11.03 -16.85
C PHE A 211 19.76 9.61 -16.42
N GLY A 212 21.04 9.43 -16.04
CA GLY A 212 21.58 8.12 -15.66
C GLY A 212 22.39 7.46 -16.75
N THR A 213 22.65 6.18 -16.63
CA THR A 213 23.53 5.40 -17.51
C THR A 213 22.85 4.24 -18.21
N GLY A 214 21.70 3.76 -17.70
CA GLY A 214 20.87 2.70 -18.27
C GLY A 214 19.94 3.18 -19.38
N THR A 215 19.01 2.30 -19.78
CA THR A 215 17.91 2.68 -20.67
C THR A 215 16.80 3.33 -19.86
N TYR A 216 16.51 2.78 -18.69
CA TYR A 216 15.59 3.32 -17.68
C TYR A 216 16.29 3.31 -16.33
N ASP A 217 16.30 4.46 -15.65
CA ASP A 217 16.88 4.60 -14.32
C ASP A 217 15.84 5.15 -13.34
N ILE A 218 15.99 4.82 -12.06
CA ILE A 218 15.09 5.30 -11.00
C ILE A 218 15.41 6.76 -10.71
N PHE A 219 14.40 7.63 -10.70
CA PHE A 219 14.54 8.96 -10.14
C PHE A 219 13.78 9.15 -8.83
N LEU A 220 14.27 10.05 -7.99
CA LEU A 220 13.57 10.68 -6.89
C LEU A 220 13.62 12.20 -7.05
N ILE A 221 12.47 12.84 -7.01
CA ILE A 221 12.31 14.30 -7.00
C ILE A 221 11.68 14.70 -5.67
N LYS A 222 12.32 15.61 -4.93
CA LYS A 222 11.77 16.25 -3.74
C LYS A 222 11.40 17.68 -4.06
N THR A 223 10.18 18.06 -3.71
CA THR A 223 9.68 19.43 -3.85
C THR A 223 9.24 19.99 -2.49
N ASP A 224 9.06 21.31 -2.42
CA ASP A 224 8.30 21.96 -1.37
C ASP A 224 6.78 21.80 -1.61
N SER A 225 5.96 22.35 -0.71
CA SER A 225 4.48 22.30 -0.81
C SER A 225 3.88 23.07 -1.99
N SER A 226 4.66 23.96 -2.60
CA SER A 226 4.30 24.73 -3.80
C SER A 226 4.82 24.08 -5.10
N GLY A 227 5.37 22.87 -5.00
CA GLY A 227 5.96 22.16 -6.12
C GLY A 227 7.28 22.75 -6.61
N ASN A 228 8.00 23.57 -5.84
CA ASN A 228 9.34 24.01 -6.23
C ASN A 228 10.33 22.89 -5.92
N LEU A 229 11.20 22.60 -6.89
CA LEU A 229 12.24 21.57 -6.75
C LEU A 229 13.20 21.93 -5.60
N LEU A 230 13.39 21.01 -4.68
CA LEU A 230 14.40 21.09 -3.63
C LEU A 230 15.65 20.31 -3.99
N TRP A 231 15.45 19.07 -4.46
CA TRP A 231 16.51 18.21 -4.98
C TRP A 231 15.94 17.13 -5.90
N ALA A 232 16.78 16.62 -6.78
CA ALA A 232 16.49 15.44 -7.58
C ALA A 232 17.72 14.51 -7.60
N ARG A 233 17.48 13.21 -7.66
CA ARG A 233 18.48 12.13 -7.68
C ARG A 233 18.10 11.08 -8.68
N VAL A 234 19.09 10.46 -9.29
CA VAL A 234 18.96 9.22 -10.05
C VAL A 234 19.70 8.12 -9.31
N TYR A 235 19.11 6.94 -9.30
CA TYR A 235 19.69 5.72 -8.77
C TYR A 235 19.76 4.77 -9.95
N ASP A 236 20.96 4.51 -10.42
CA ASP A 236 21.20 3.82 -11.67
C ASP A 236 22.08 2.58 -11.51
N GLY A 237 21.93 1.69 -12.45
CA GLY A 237 22.76 0.53 -12.68
C GLY A 237 23.09 0.36 -14.17
N PRO A 238 23.70 -0.76 -14.58
CA PRO A 238 24.10 -0.95 -15.97
C PRO A 238 22.95 -1.32 -16.94
N ALA A 239 21.75 -1.57 -16.44
CA ALA A 239 20.57 -1.96 -17.22
C ALA A 239 19.31 -1.22 -16.70
N ASP A 240 18.12 -1.73 -17.02
CA ASP A 240 16.86 -1.09 -16.66
C ASP A 240 16.56 -1.21 -15.16
N ASP A 241 16.29 -0.08 -14.52
CA ASP A 241 15.90 0.05 -13.12
C ASP A 241 14.62 0.89 -13.03
N VAL A 242 13.55 0.34 -12.48
CA VAL A 242 12.21 0.93 -12.51
C VAL A 242 11.68 1.07 -11.09
N ALA A 243 11.30 2.29 -10.67
CA ALA A 243 10.53 2.49 -9.45
C ALA A 243 9.02 2.41 -9.73
N SER A 244 8.28 1.79 -8.83
CA SER A 244 6.82 1.65 -8.93
C SER A 244 6.08 2.29 -7.75
N SER A 245 6.69 2.37 -6.57
CA SER A 245 6.04 2.84 -5.35
C SER A 245 7.03 3.54 -4.43
N VAL A 246 6.57 4.55 -3.68
CA VAL A 246 7.37 5.30 -2.71
C VAL A 246 6.57 5.58 -1.45
N ILE A 247 7.24 5.52 -0.30
CA ILE A 247 6.72 5.94 1.00
C ILE A 247 7.75 6.81 1.73
N GLU A 248 7.26 7.75 2.55
CA GLU A 248 8.03 8.34 3.65
C GLU A 248 7.75 7.50 4.90
N THR A 249 8.79 7.00 5.55
CA THR A 249 8.67 6.22 6.78
C THR A 249 8.40 7.13 7.98
N MET A 250 7.97 6.54 9.11
CA MET A 250 7.82 7.29 10.36
C MET A 250 9.12 7.95 10.82
N CYS A 251 10.28 7.43 10.42
CA CYS A 251 11.61 8.02 10.68
C CYS A 251 12.03 9.06 9.64
N LYS A 252 11.14 9.39 8.68
CA LYS A 252 11.38 10.33 7.55
C LYS A 252 12.41 9.84 6.54
N ASP A 253 12.76 8.58 6.57
CA ASP A 253 13.49 7.94 5.49
C ASP A 253 12.54 7.74 4.30
N ILE A 254 13.11 7.64 3.10
CA ILE A 254 12.35 7.38 1.88
C ILE A 254 12.62 5.93 1.47
N VAL A 255 11.56 5.17 1.23
CA VAL A 255 11.66 3.79 0.74
C VAL A 255 10.94 3.69 -0.60
N VAL A 256 11.65 3.13 -1.58
CA VAL A 256 11.17 2.91 -2.94
C VAL A 256 11.14 1.42 -3.21
N ALA A 257 10.05 0.93 -3.78
CA ALA A 257 9.99 -0.40 -4.36
C ALA A 257 9.81 -0.33 -5.88
N GLY A 258 10.35 -1.31 -6.56
CA GLY A 258 10.30 -1.45 -8.01
C GLY A 258 10.97 -2.73 -8.46
N HIS A 259 11.55 -2.73 -9.65
CA HIS A 259 12.28 -3.88 -10.18
C HIS A 259 13.55 -3.43 -10.90
N THR A 260 14.50 -4.35 -11.03
CA THR A 260 15.83 -4.09 -11.58
C THR A 260 16.27 -5.23 -12.49
N ARG A 261 16.94 -4.89 -13.60
CA ARG A 261 17.75 -5.82 -14.41
C ARG A 261 19.25 -5.65 -14.16
N SER A 262 19.62 -4.62 -13.44
CA SER A 262 21.02 -4.31 -13.13
C SER A 262 21.60 -5.24 -12.08
N PHE A 263 20.76 -5.79 -11.23
CA PHE A 263 21.15 -6.53 -10.03
C PHE A 263 20.18 -7.68 -9.78
N GLY A 264 20.64 -8.70 -9.04
CA GLY A 264 19.78 -9.79 -8.61
C GLY A 264 20.15 -11.14 -9.19
N ALA A 265 19.21 -12.08 -9.18
CA ALA A 265 19.44 -13.47 -9.53
C ALA A 265 18.94 -13.85 -10.94
N GLY A 266 18.05 -13.05 -11.52
CA GLY A 266 17.32 -13.39 -12.74
C GLY A 266 17.27 -12.30 -13.80
N LEU A 267 16.14 -12.23 -14.49
CA LEU A 267 15.88 -11.25 -15.53
C LEU A 267 15.52 -9.90 -14.91
N HIS A 268 14.40 -9.82 -14.19
CA HIS A 268 14.05 -8.72 -13.30
C HIS A 268 13.86 -9.28 -11.89
N ASP A 269 14.31 -8.55 -10.89
CA ASP A 269 14.09 -8.86 -9.49
C ASP A 269 13.41 -7.69 -8.80
N PHE A 270 12.61 -7.95 -7.77
CA PHE A 270 12.11 -6.89 -6.89
C PHE A 270 13.29 -6.07 -6.38
N LEU A 271 13.17 -4.76 -6.46
CA LEU A 271 14.10 -3.81 -5.87
C LEU A 271 13.43 -3.15 -4.67
N LEU A 272 14.16 -3.06 -3.56
CA LEU A 272 13.82 -2.23 -2.41
C LEU A 272 15.01 -1.34 -2.09
N LEU A 273 14.82 -0.02 -2.20
CA LEU A 273 15.83 1.00 -1.99
C LEU A 273 15.41 1.88 -0.82
N LYS A 274 16.34 2.17 0.09
CA LYS A 274 16.12 3.07 1.21
C LYS A 274 17.14 4.21 1.20
N THR A 275 16.63 5.44 1.37
CA THR A 275 17.45 6.65 1.50
C THR A 275 17.10 7.41 2.78
N ASP A 276 17.95 8.34 3.18
CA ASP A 276 17.57 9.37 4.13
C ASP A 276 16.63 10.42 3.48
N SER A 277 16.16 11.40 4.25
CA SER A 277 15.25 12.48 3.78
C SER A 277 15.88 13.42 2.74
N LEU A 278 17.20 13.36 2.55
CA LEU A 278 17.96 14.15 1.55
C LEU A 278 18.25 13.36 0.27
N GLY A 279 17.75 12.13 0.18
CA GLY A 279 17.97 11.24 -0.95
C GLY A 279 19.36 10.57 -0.95
N ASN A 280 20.09 10.55 0.17
CA ASN A 280 21.33 9.79 0.26
C ASN A 280 21.02 8.32 0.51
N LEU A 281 21.56 7.45 -0.33
CA LEU A 281 21.31 6.00 -0.25
C LEU A 281 21.81 5.43 1.08
N GLN A 282 20.95 4.70 1.77
CA GLN A 282 21.31 3.93 2.96
C GLN A 282 21.59 2.47 2.59
N TRP A 283 20.70 1.84 1.83
CA TRP A 283 20.87 0.48 1.33
C TRP A 283 19.94 0.18 0.14
N VAL A 284 20.31 -0.83 -0.63
CA VAL A 284 19.52 -1.45 -1.70
C VAL A 284 19.50 -2.95 -1.50
N LYS A 285 18.35 -3.56 -1.74
CA LYS A 285 18.11 -5.00 -1.69
C LYS A 285 17.34 -5.45 -2.92
N THR A 286 17.63 -6.66 -3.39
CA THR A 286 16.83 -7.34 -4.40
C THR A 286 16.26 -8.64 -3.87
N TYR A 287 15.10 -9.05 -4.38
CA TYR A 287 14.41 -10.29 -4.02
C TYR A 287 13.79 -10.88 -5.29
N GLY A 288 14.18 -12.08 -5.64
CA GLY A 288 13.65 -12.72 -6.81
C GLY A 288 14.25 -14.11 -7.04
N GLY A 289 13.99 -14.63 -8.23
CA GLY A 289 14.50 -15.92 -8.69
C GLY A 289 15.17 -15.79 -10.05
N LEU A 290 14.98 -16.79 -10.93
CA LEU A 290 15.66 -16.80 -12.23
C LEU A 290 14.89 -16.10 -13.35
N ASN A 291 13.58 -15.88 -13.17
CA ASN A 291 12.70 -15.29 -14.18
C ASN A 291 12.33 -13.85 -13.81
N GLU A 292 11.22 -13.37 -14.35
CA GLU A 292 10.71 -12.02 -14.14
C GLU A 292 10.00 -11.88 -12.78
N ASP A 293 10.48 -10.98 -11.95
CA ASP A 293 9.89 -10.64 -10.65
C ASP A 293 9.75 -9.11 -10.56
N TRP A 294 8.52 -8.57 -10.53
CA TRP A 294 8.21 -7.14 -10.65
C TRP A 294 7.44 -6.61 -9.44
N ALA A 295 8.06 -5.76 -8.62
CA ALA A 295 7.39 -5.11 -7.49
C ALA A 295 6.59 -3.87 -7.96
N TYR A 296 5.36 -3.74 -7.43
CA TYR A 296 4.45 -2.64 -7.76
C TYR A 296 4.11 -1.75 -6.57
N SER A 297 4.16 -2.26 -5.35
CA SER A 297 3.69 -1.54 -4.18
C SER A 297 4.53 -1.86 -2.95
N VAL A 298 4.80 -0.83 -2.13
CA VAL A 298 5.43 -0.97 -0.82
C VAL A 298 4.60 -0.26 0.24
N TYR A 299 4.58 -0.82 1.44
CA TYR A 299 3.92 -0.26 2.62
C TYR A 299 4.80 -0.47 3.86
N GLU A 300 4.91 0.54 4.75
CA GLU A 300 5.55 0.39 6.05
C GLU A 300 4.58 -0.32 7.01
N ALA A 301 4.97 -1.49 7.51
CA ALA A 301 4.17 -2.25 8.45
C ALA A 301 4.29 -1.67 9.88
N TYR A 302 3.34 -2.00 10.76
CA TYR A 302 3.31 -1.52 12.16
C TYR A 302 4.54 -1.90 12.98
N ASP A 303 5.32 -2.89 12.54
CA ASP A 303 6.60 -3.29 13.13
C ASP A 303 7.80 -2.54 12.52
N HIS A 304 7.55 -1.52 11.70
CA HIS A 304 8.52 -0.73 10.93
C HIS A 304 9.30 -1.50 9.86
N GLY A 305 8.99 -2.77 9.63
CA GLY A 305 9.45 -3.48 8.45
C GLY A 305 8.63 -3.11 7.23
N TYR A 306 8.96 -3.69 6.08
CA TYR A 306 8.28 -3.37 4.83
C TYR A 306 7.50 -4.57 4.32
N ILE A 307 6.32 -4.31 3.75
CA ILE A 307 5.58 -5.26 2.96
C ILE A 307 5.64 -4.80 1.51
N ILE A 308 6.03 -5.70 0.61
CA ILE A 308 6.18 -5.44 -0.81
C ILE A 308 5.28 -6.41 -1.55
N ALA A 309 4.56 -5.92 -2.55
CA ALA A 309 3.75 -6.77 -3.42
C ALA A 309 4.07 -6.52 -4.88
N GLY A 310 4.02 -7.59 -5.65
CA GLY A 310 4.25 -7.58 -7.08
C GLY A 310 4.00 -8.95 -7.71
N SER A 311 4.30 -9.10 -8.98
CA SER A 311 4.16 -10.37 -9.70
C SER A 311 5.48 -11.13 -9.77
N THR A 312 5.38 -12.45 -9.85
CA THR A 312 6.53 -13.35 -9.99
C THR A 312 6.27 -14.41 -11.05
N GLU A 313 7.26 -14.64 -11.91
CA GLU A 313 7.36 -15.81 -12.78
C GLU A 313 8.33 -16.86 -12.23
N SER A 314 9.07 -16.51 -11.18
CA SER A 314 10.05 -17.39 -10.54
C SER A 314 9.42 -18.38 -9.57
N PHE A 315 8.26 -18.03 -9.02
CA PHE A 315 7.62 -18.77 -7.94
C PHE A 315 6.12 -18.88 -8.18
N GLY A 316 5.48 -19.91 -7.59
CA GLY A 316 4.04 -20.07 -7.65
C GLY A 316 3.60 -21.22 -8.54
N ALA A 317 2.36 -21.19 -9.00
CA ALA A 317 1.72 -22.30 -9.71
C ALA A 317 1.49 -22.04 -11.21
N GLY A 318 1.64 -20.79 -11.67
CA GLY A 318 1.26 -20.36 -13.00
C GLY A 318 2.34 -19.66 -13.81
N LEU A 319 1.87 -18.85 -14.75
CA LEU A 319 2.72 -17.98 -15.57
C LEU A 319 3.22 -16.81 -14.74
N LYS A 320 2.29 -16.11 -14.08
CA LYS A 320 2.57 -15.05 -13.09
C LYS A 320 1.67 -15.25 -11.88
N ASP A 321 2.21 -15.09 -10.69
CA ASP A 321 1.46 -15.12 -9.44
C ASP A 321 1.70 -13.83 -8.65
N PHE A 322 0.78 -13.44 -7.78
CA PHE A 322 1.04 -12.43 -6.77
C PHE A 322 2.20 -12.90 -5.89
N LEU A 323 3.19 -12.06 -5.70
CA LEU A 323 4.25 -12.26 -4.71
C LEU A 323 4.14 -11.18 -3.64
N MET A 324 4.06 -11.59 -2.39
CA MET A 324 4.12 -10.70 -1.22
C MET A 324 5.32 -11.03 -0.38
N ILE A 325 6.14 -10.04 -0.09
CA ILE A 325 7.38 -10.16 0.69
C ILE A 325 7.26 -9.29 1.93
N LYS A 326 7.59 -9.84 3.09
CA LYS A 326 7.76 -9.11 4.35
C LYS A 326 9.22 -9.06 4.73
N THR A 327 9.70 -7.86 5.03
CA THR A 327 11.06 -7.62 5.53
C THR A 327 11.04 -6.96 6.91
N ASN A 328 12.18 -6.94 7.59
CA ASN A 328 12.40 -6.04 8.72
C ASN A 328 12.75 -4.62 8.21
N LEU A 329 13.05 -3.69 9.14
CA LEU A 329 13.41 -2.29 8.84
C LEU A 329 14.73 -2.13 8.05
N ASP A 330 15.61 -3.15 8.05
CA ASP A 330 16.89 -3.18 7.35
C ASP A 330 16.76 -3.88 5.97
N GLY A 331 15.55 -4.19 5.54
CA GLY A 331 15.29 -4.91 4.30
C GLY A 331 15.62 -6.41 4.36
N ILE A 332 15.85 -7.00 5.54
CA ILE A 332 16.13 -8.44 5.67
C ILE A 332 14.82 -9.21 5.53
N LEU A 333 14.78 -10.16 4.60
CA LEU A 333 13.62 -11.01 4.34
C LEU A 333 13.17 -11.76 5.61
N GLN A 334 11.90 -11.66 5.95
CA GLN A 334 11.28 -12.41 7.03
C GLN A 334 10.44 -13.58 6.51
N TRP A 335 9.63 -13.32 5.49
CA TRP A 335 8.85 -14.33 4.79
C TRP A 335 8.41 -13.83 3.41
N ALA A 336 8.08 -14.78 2.54
CA ALA A 336 7.47 -14.52 1.24
C ALA A 336 6.29 -15.49 1.01
N LYS A 337 5.28 -15.04 0.25
CA LYS A 337 4.08 -15.81 -0.09
C LYS A 337 3.67 -15.53 -1.52
N THR A 338 3.21 -16.55 -2.23
CA THR A 338 2.56 -16.40 -3.53
C THR A 338 1.07 -16.70 -3.43
N TYR A 339 0.28 -16.00 -4.27
CA TYR A 339 -1.17 -16.21 -4.38
C TYR A 339 -1.53 -16.15 -5.85
N GLY A 340 -2.13 -17.21 -6.36
CA GLY A 340 -2.50 -17.31 -7.76
C GLY A 340 -2.87 -18.72 -8.15
N GLY A 341 -3.06 -18.93 -9.45
CA GLY A 341 -3.40 -20.20 -10.05
C GLY A 341 -2.51 -20.57 -11.23
N THR A 342 -3.07 -21.11 -12.29
CA THR A 342 -2.28 -21.63 -13.41
C THR A 342 -2.00 -20.61 -14.53
N ASN A 343 -2.67 -19.47 -14.49
CA ASN A 343 -2.52 -18.40 -15.48
C ASN A 343 -1.83 -17.17 -14.87
N GLU A 344 -2.01 -16.01 -15.49
CA GLU A 344 -1.44 -14.76 -14.99
C GLU A 344 -2.31 -14.14 -13.89
N ASP A 345 -1.69 -13.86 -12.75
CA ASP A 345 -2.27 -13.18 -11.61
C ASP A 345 -1.31 -12.05 -11.19
N GLU A 346 -1.75 -10.77 -11.19
CA GLU A 346 -0.86 -9.63 -11.02
C GLU A 346 -1.43 -8.61 -10.02
N PRO A 347 -0.75 -8.35 -8.87
CA PRO A 347 -1.18 -7.37 -7.89
C PRO A 347 -0.64 -5.98 -8.24
N PHE A 348 -1.37 -4.92 -7.88
CA PHE A 348 -0.89 -3.55 -8.05
C PHE A 348 -0.76 -2.77 -6.75
N GLN A 349 -1.46 -3.20 -5.70
CA GLN A 349 -1.38 -2.49 -4.43
C GLN A 349 -1.45 -3.43 -3.24
N VAL A 350 -0.68 -3.09 -2.18
CA VAL A 350 -0.70 -3.74 -0.87
C VAL A 350 -0.87 -2.71 0.23
N GLN A 351 -1.57 -3.08 1.29
CA GLN A 351 -1.71 -2.29 2.51
C GLN A 351 -1.78 -3.21 3.73
N GLN A 352 -1.21 -2.76 4.87
CA GLN A 352 -1.51 -3.39 6.14
C GLN A 352 -2.87 -2.92 6.64
N THR A 353 -3.68 -3.85 7.13
CA THR A 353 -5.02 -3.58 7.66
C THR A 353 -4.99 -3.36 9.17
N SER A 354 -6.04 -2.71 9.69
CA SER A 354 -6.16 -2.36 11.12
C SER A 354 -6.19 -3.56 12.08
N ASP A 355 -6.40 -4.77 11.57
CA ASP A 355 -6.31 -6.05 12.30
C ASP A 355 -4.90 -6.69 12.20
N THR A 356 -3.92 -5.93 11.73
CA THR A 356 -2.51 -6.29 11.55
C THR A 356 -2.21 -7.27 10.41
N GLY A 357 -3.21 -7.79 9.71
CA GLY A 357 -3.05 -8.55 8.48
C GLY A 357 -2.73 -7.65 7.29
N PHE A 358 -2.74 -8.21 6.08
CA PHE A 358 -2.48 -7.47 4.86
C PHE A 358 -3.61 -7.65 3.85
N VAL A 359 -3.76 -6.69 2.96
CA VAL A 359 -4.69 -6.78 1.83
C VAL A 359 -3.96 -6.39 0.54
N LEU A 360 -4.17 -7.19 -0.50
CA LEU A 360 -3.65 -6.98 -1.84
C LEU A 360 -4.81 -6.88 -2.83
N ALA A 361 -4.66 -6.08 -3.87
CA ALA A 361 -5.60 -6.09 -5.00
C ALA A 361 -4.86 -6.01 -6.34
N GLY A 362 -5.46 -6.65 -7.34
CA GLY A 362 -4.98 -6.70 -8.70
C GLY A 362 -5.98 -7.39 -9.62
N TYR A 363 -5.49 -8.09 -10.62
CA TYR A 363 -6.33 -8.93 -11.46
C TYR A 363 -5.88 -10.39 -11.46
N THR A 364 -6.78 -11.26 -11.89
CA THR A 364 -6.54 -12.70 -12.08
C THR A 364 -7.06 -13.18 -13.43
N GLN A 365 -6.30 -14.04 -14.08
CA GLN A 365 -6.75 -14.88 -15.20
C GLN A 365 -7.04 -16.32 -14.75
N SER A 366 -6.68 -16.65 -13.52
CA SER A 366 -6.82 -18.02 -12.99
C SER A 366 -8.20 -18.29 -12.41
N PHE A 367 -8.90 -17.24 -11.99
CA PHE A 367 -10.15 -17.33 -11.24
C PHE A 367 -11.16 -16.29 -11.71
N GLY A 368 -12.45 -16.50 -11.34
CA GLY A 368 -13.52 -15.57 -11.69
C GLY A 368 -14.35 -16.05 -12.88
N ALA A 369 -15.06 -15.12 -13.51
CA ALA A 369 -16.05 -15.41 -14.56
C ALA A 369 -15.62 -14.96 -15.96
N GLY A 370 -14.57 -14.12 -16.07
CA GLY A 370 -14.12 -13.49 -17.30
C GLY A 370 -12.71 -13.86 -17.74
N PHE A 371 -12.17 -13.03 -18.65
CA PHE A 371 -10.77 -13.11 -19.06
C PHE A 371 -9.82 -12.58 -17.98
N LEU A 372 -10.25 -11.53 -17.29
CA LEU A 372 -9.60 -10.92 -16.15
C LEU A 372 -10.68 -10.51 -15.17
N ASP A 373 -10.47 -10.80 -13.91
CA ASP A 373 -11.35 -10.33 -12.83
C ASP A 373 -10.53 -9.64 -11.75
N PHE A 374 -11.12 -8.73 -10.99
CA PHE A 374 -10.47 -8.19 -9.79
C PHE A 374 -10.19 -9.33 -8.84
N MET A 375 -8.98 -9.43 -8.35
CA MET A 375 -8.60 -10.33 -7.27
C MET A 375 -8.21 -9.51 -6.05
N VAL A 376 -8.84 -9.81 -4.91
CA VAL A 376 -8.51 -9.21 -3.63
C VAL A 376 -8.18 -10.30 -2.64
N VAL A 377 -6.99 -10.21 -2.03
CA VAL A 377 -6.49 -11.18 -1.07
C VAL A 377 -6.33 -10.48 0.28
N LYS A 378 -7.06 -10.93 1.31
CA LYS A 378 -6.91 -10.52 2.70
C LYS A 378 -6.23 -11.63 3.47
N THR A 379 -5.10 -11.32 4.13
CA THR A 379 -4.28 -12.29 4.85
C THR A 379 -4.26 -12.01 6.36
N ASP A 380 -3.75 -12.97 7.13
CA ASP A 380 -3.28 -12.75 8.49
C ASP A 380 -1.92 -12.01 8.49
N THR A 381 -1.32 -11.83 9.69
CA THR A 381 0.00 -11.20 9.88
C THR A 381 1.16 -11.99 9.29
N GLY A 382 1.00 -13.29 9.07
CA GLY A 382 1.99 -14.19 8.46
C GLY A 382 1.82 -14.34 6.96
N GLY A 383 0.91 -13.59 6.34
CA GLY A 383 0.62 -13.72 4.92
C GLY A 383 -0.21 -14.98 4.59
N ASN A 384 -0.88 -15.61 5.53
CA ASN A 384 -1.66 -16.81 5.26
C ASN A 384 -3.10 -16.47 4.89
N VAL A 385 -3.70 -17.30 4.01
CA VAL A 385 -5.11 -17.30 3.64
C VAL A 385 -5.68 -18.69 3.92
N LEU A 386 -6.92 -18.77 4.43
CA LEU A 386 -7.40 -20.00 5.08
C LEU A 386 -7.68 -21.19 4.18
N THR A 387 -7.74 -21.10 2.84
CA THR A 387 -8.18 -22.26 2.03
C THR A 387 -7.71 -22.27 0.56
N CYS A 388 -6.78 -21.44 0.15
CA CYS A 388 -6.37 -21.42 -1.26
C CYS A 388 -4.87 -21.62 -1.45
N PRO A 389 -4.43 -21.96 -2.67
CA PRO A 389 -3.05 -22.26 -2.91
C PRO A 389 -2.17 -21.06 -2.53
N VAL A 390 -1.42 -21.23 -1.46
CA VAL A 390 -0.41 -20.28 -1.00
C VAL A 390 0.94 -20.96 -1.15
N GLY A 391 1.78 -20.43 -2.00
CA GLY A 391 3.17 -20.85 -2.09
C GLY A 391 4.02 -20.19 -0.99
N ASN A 392 5.11 -20.83 -0.60
CA ASN A 392 6.12 -20.29 0.30
C ASN A 392 7.45 -20.19 -0.45
N PRO A 393 7.63 -19.21 -1.35
CA PRO A 393 8.86 -19.05 -2.08
C PRO A 393 10.00 -18.60 -1.16
N ILE A 394 11.23 -18.92 -1.54
CA ILE A 394 12.43 -18.42 -0.88
C ILE A 394 13.19 -17.60 -1.94
N PRO A 395 12.85 -16.31 -2.12
CA PRO A 395 13.58 -15.46 -3.06
C PRO A 395 15.01 -15.24 -2.59
N THR A 396 15.94 -15.15 -3.53
CA THR A 396 17.33 -14.80 -3.24
C THR A 396 17.38 -13.32 -2.85
N GLU A 397 17.89 -13.04 -1.65
CA GLU A 397 18.16 -11.68 -1.19
C GLU A 397 19.61 -11.32 -1.47
N ILE A 398 19.85 -10.22 -2.17
CA ILE A 398 21.19 -9.71 -2.47
C ILE A 398 21.28 -8.23 -2.09
N SER A 399 22.33 -7.85 -1.36
CA SER A 399 22.66 -6.44 -1.07
C SER A 399 23.50 -5.87 -2.21
N GLN A 400 23.14 -4.69 -2.72
CA GLN A 400 23.74 -4.10 -3.90
C GLN A 400 24.25 -2.67 -3.66
N TYR A 401 25.06 -2.18 -4.62
CA TYR A 401 25.52 -0.79 -4.69
C TYR A 401 24.98 -0.16 -5.97
N MET A 402 24.31 0.98 -5.84
CA MET A 402 23.86 1.79 -6.98
C MET A 402 24.67 3.08 -7.08
N VAL A 403 24.87 3.56 -8.31
CA VAL A 403 25.42 4.90 -8.54
C VAL A 403 24.32 5.94 -8.30
N ILE A 404 24.68 7.06 -7.69
CA ILE A 404 23.77 8.16 -7.38
C ILE A 404 24.25 9.43 -8.04
N SER A 405 23.38 10.05 -8.85
CA SER A 405 23.66 11.33 -9.50
C SER A 405 22.63 12.37 -9.10
N ALA A 406 23.10 13.60 -8.85
CA ALA A 406 22.21 14.75 -8.75
C ALA A 406 21.80 15.20 -10.16
N ILE A 407 20.54 15.46 -10.37
CA ILE A 407 19.99 15.90 -11.66
C ILE A 407 19.28 17.24 -11.55
N SER A 408 19.13 17.94 -12.67
CA SER A 408 18.42 19.22 -12.77
C SER A 408 17.35 19.11 -13.85
N PRO A 409 16.14 18.62 -13.53
CA PRO A 409 15.06 18.51 -14.49
C PRO A 409 14.56 19.89 -14.95
N ILE A 410 14.06 19.96 -16.18
CA ILE A 410 13.40 21.15 -16.71
C ILE A 410 12.03 21.28 -16.07
N ILE A 411 11.68 22.46 -15.57
CA ILE A 411 10.42 22.72 -14.88
C ILE A 411 9.63 23.77 -15.65
N THR A 412 8.37 23.43 -15.98
CA THR A 412 7.44 24.34 -16.63
C THR A 412 6.15 24.47 -15.81
N SER A 413 5.67 25.69 -15.60
CA SER A 413 4.38 25.97 -14.96
C SER A 413 3.27 26.05 -16.02
N LEU A 414 2.12 25.42 -15.74
CA LEU A 414 1.04 25.21 -16.70
C LEU A 414 -0.31 25.73 -16.22
N SER A 415 -1.25 25.90 -17.16
CA SER A 415 -2.66 26.21 -16.90
C SER A 415 -3.54 25.18 -17.61
N LEU A 416 -4.28 24.37 -16.86
CA LEU A 416 -5.06 23.22 -17.33
C LEU A 416 -6.45 23.18 -16.69
N GLY A 417 -7.39 22.55 -17.34
CA GLY A 417 -8.64 22.05 -16.75
C GLY A 417 -9.95 22.43 -17.42
N SER A 418 -10.85 21.46 -17.49
CA SER A 418 -12.26 21.62 -17.86
C SER A 418 -13.16 20.82 -16.89
N ASN A 419 -14.48 21.12 -16.89
CA ASN A 419 -15.47 20.37 -16.12
C ASN A 419 -16.06 19.25 -16.98
N VAL A 420 -16.22 18.05 -16.42
CA VAL A 420 -16.87 16.91 -17.05
C VAL A 420 -17.99 16.33 -16.18
N SER A 421 -18.96 15.71 -16.81
CA SER A 421 -20.03 14.95 -16.17
C SER A 421 -19.96 13.50 -16.66
N PRO A 422 -19.22 12.60 -15.98
CA PRO A 422 -19.17 11.20 -16.36
C PRO A 422 -20.53 10.50 -16.17
N GLY A 423 -20.85 9.56 -17.03
CA GLY A 423 -21.99 8.67 -16.86
C GLY A 423 -21.79 7.76 -15.66
N ILE A 424 -22.85 7.45 -14.92
CA ILE A 424 -22.81 6.54 -13.77
C ILE A 424 -23.79 5.41 -13.99
N THR A 425 -23.32 4.17 -13.90
CA THR A 425 -24.17 2.97 -13.93
C THR A 425 -23.92 2.11 -12.70
N ASN A 426 -24.89 1.27 -12.34
CA ASN A 426 -24.78 0.31 -11.24
C ASN A 426 -24.73 -1.09 -11.85
N PRO A 427 -23.55 -1.69 -12.04
CA PRO A 427 -23.43 -3.02 -12.61
C PRO A 427 -23.89 -4.12 -11.66
N THR A 428 -24.32 -5.26 -12.22
CA THR A 428 -24.49 -6.50 -11.47
C THR A 428 -23.17 -7.25 -11.51
N ILE A 429 -22.57 -7.48 -10.36
CA ILE A 429 -21.30 -8.20 -10.25
C ILE A 429 -21.55 -9.68 -9.97
N ILE A 430 -20.81 -10.53 -10.68
CA ILE A 430 -20.68 -11.94 -10.37
C ILE A 430 -19.47 -12.05 -9.43
N THR A 431 -19.71 -12.44 -8.17
CA THR A 431 -18.65 -12.73 -7.22
C THR A 431 -18.38 -14.22 -7.21
N GLY A 432 -17.13 -14.61 -7.33
CA GLY A 432 -16.66 -15.96 -7.10
C GLY A 432 -15.60 -15.91 -6.01
N GLY A 433 -15.70 -16.77 -5.03
CA GLY A 433 -14.72 -16.89 -3.96
C GLY A 433 -14.48 -18.34 -3.62
N CYS A 434 -13.42 -18.68 -2.90
CA CYS A 434 -13.32 -19.98 -2.27
C CYS A 434 -14.48 -20.16 -1.30
N PRO A 435 -15.14 -21.34 -1.30
CA PRO A 435 -16.22 -21.60 -0.38
C PRO A 435 -15.71 -21.36 1.06
N ARG A 436 -16.34 -20.43 1.76
CA ARG A 436 -16.08 -20.21 3.18
C ARG A 436 -16.57 -21.46 3.91
N THR A 437 -15.66 -22.32 4.29
CA THR A 437 -16.00 -23.36 5.25
C THR A 437 -16.35 -22.65 6.55
N SER A 438 -17.60 -22.74 6.97
CA SER A 438 -18.03 -22.35 8.30
C SER A 438 -17.19 -23.15 9.30
N ILE A 439 -16.16 -22.53 9.87
CA ILE A 439 -15.43 -23.12 10.98
C ILE A 439 -16.37 -23.06 12.16
N SER A 440 -16.87 -24.24 12.56
CA SER A 440 -17.52 -24.39 13.86
C SER A 440 -16.59 -23.81 14.93
N GLU A 441 -17.14 -22.98 15.83
CA GLU A 441 -16.45 -22.39 16.96
C GLU A 441 -15.68 -23.45 17.76
N GLY A 442 -14.41 -23.60 17.50
CA GLY A 442 -13.56 -24.61 18.13
C GLY A 442 -12.08 -24.33 18.06
N CYS A 443 -11.65 -23.21 17.48
CA CYS A 443 -10.24 -22.83 17.39
C CYS A 443 -9.97 -21.56 18.20
N PHE A 444 -9.53 -21.79 19.45
CA PHE A 444 -8.68 -20.96 20.29
C PHE A 444 -8.74 -19.45 20.08
N SER A 445 -9.61 -18.79 20.86
CA SER A 445 -9.45 -17.36 21.14
C SER A 445 -8.07 -17.12 21.72
N ASN A 446 -7.19 -16.37 21.02
CA ASN A 446 -6.04 -15.73 21.62
C ASN A 446 -6.55 -14.68 22.63
N LYS A 447 -6.99 -15.14 23.81
CA LYS A 447 -7.17 -14.26 24.96
C LYS A 447 -5.79 -13.70 25.29
N ASN A 448 -5.72 -12.40 25.51
CA ASN A 448 -4.51 -11.69 25.89
C ASN A 448 -3.65 -12.51 26.86
N ILE A 449 -2.59 -13.10 26.33
CA ILE A 449 -1.66 -13.92 27.11
C ILE A 449 -0.94 -13.05 28.14
N ILE A 450 -0.73 -11.77 27.86
CA ILE A 450 -0.02 -10.82 28.74
C ILE A 450 -0.87 -9.59 29.01
N SER A 451 -1.10 -9.32 30.30
CA SER A 451 -1.71 -8.08 30.78
C SER A 451 -0.73 -7.27 31.63
N LEU A 452 -0.81 -5.94 31.53
CA LEU A 452 0.08 -5.02 32.23
C LEU A 452 -0.60 -4.49 33.50
N GLY A 453 0.15 -4.48 34.61
CA GLY A 453 -0.23 -3.84 35.83
C GLY A 453 0.85 -2.84 36.29
N LYS A 454 0.58 -2.06 37.31
CA LYS A 454 1.54 -1.09 37.86
C LYS A 454 2.74 -1.82 38.48
N GLY A 455 3.88 -1.83 37.78
CA GLY A 455 5.09 -2.51 38.20
C GLY A 455 5.10 -4.05 38.06
N TYR A 456 4.15 -4.61 37.34
CA TYR A 456 4.12 -6.05 37.07
C TYR A 456 3.44 -6.40 35.74
N ILE A 457 3.72 -7.58 35.25
CA ILE A 457 2.95 -8.22 34.18
C ILE A 457 2.20 -9.44 34.75
N THR A 458 1.05 -9.74 34.20
CA THR A 458 0.36 -11.02 34.40
C THR A 458 0.35 -11.78 33.09
N VAL A 459 0.85 -12.99 33.09
CA VAL A 459 0.76 -13.91 31.95
C VAL A 459 -0.28 -14.96 32.27
N THR A 460 -1.29 -15.10 31.41
CA THR A 460 -2.36 -16.09 31.53
C THR A 460 -2.39 -16.96 30.30
N GLN A 461 -2.18 -18.27 30.49
CA GLN A 461 -2.16 -19.27 29.43
C GLN A 461 -2.65 -20.59 29.99
N PRO A 462 -3.68 -21.23 29.40
CA PRO A 462 -4.12 -22.54 29.84
C PRO A 462 -3.01 -23.60 29.71
N GLY A 463 -2.84 -24.41 30.75
CA GLY A 463 -1.80 -25.45 30.81
C GLY A 463 -0.45 -24.97 31.33
N GLU A 464 0.56 -25.81 31.21
CA GLU A 464 1.93 -25.48 31.62
C GLU A 464 2.61 -24.60 30.57
N PHE A 465 3.35 -23.59 31.04
CA PHE A 465 4.10 -22.67 30.19
C PHE A 465 5.32 -22.10 30.93
N GLU A 466 6.28 -21.63 30.14
CA GLU A 466 7.48 -20.94 30.65
C GLU A 466 7.48 -19.48 30.14
N VAL A 467 7.81 -18.54 31.02
CA VAL A 467 8.02 -17.14 30.71
C VAL A 467 9.49 -16.78 30.82
N LYS A 468 10.08 -16.26 29.76
CA LYS A 468 11.43 -15.66 29.79
C LYS A 468 11.30 -14.16 29.52
N ILE A 469 12.00 -13.36 30.29
CA ILE A 469 12.03 -11.91 30.18
C ILE A 469 13.45 -11.47 29.86
N TYR A 470 13.60 -10.69 28.83
CA TYR A 470 14.86 -10.16 28.32
C TYR A 470 14.91 -8.65 28.50
N ASP A 471 16.08 -8.11 28.82
CA ASP A 471 16.34 -6.67 28.71
C ASP A 471 16.57 -6.26 27.24
N THR A 472 16.77 -4.95 27.01
CA THR A 472 17.00 -4.38 25.67
C THR A 472 18.31 -4.84 25.02
N LYS A 473 19.19 -5.52 25.74
CA LYS A 473 20.44 -6.11 25.24
C LYS A 473 20.31 -7.60 24.93
N GLY A 474 19.10 -8.16 25.08
CA GLY A 474 18.84 -9.59 24.87
C GLY A 474 19.27 -10.51 26.00
N LYS A 475 19.65 -9.96 27.17
CA LYS A 475 20.01 -10.78 28.36
C LYS A 475 18.74 -11.19 29.09
N VAL A 476 18.63 -12.48 29.44
CA VAL A 476 17.52 -12.98 30.27
C VAL A 476 17.64 -12.39 31.68
N VAL A 477 16.65 -11.60 32.08
CA VAL A 477 16.57 -10.98 33.43
C VAL A 477 15.64 -11.76 34.34
N LYS A 478 14.71 -12.56 33.78
CA LYS A 478 13.83 -13.43 34.59
C LYS A 478 13.33 -14.61 33.77
N ARG A 479 13.13 -15.75 34.48
CA ARG A 479 12.59 -17.00 33.94
C ARG A 479 11.65 -17.61 34.96
N VAL A 480 10.42 -17.93 34.56
CA VAL A 480 9.38 -18.45 35.45
C VAL A 480 8.57 -19.50 34.73
N GLY A 481 8.48 -20.70 35.29
CA GLY A 481 7.51 -21.72 34.88
C GLY A 481 6.20 -21.52 35.66
N ALA A 482 5.07 -21.74 35.01
CA ALA A 482 3.76 -21.60 35.63
C ALA A 482 2.70 -22.48 34.96
N SER A 483 1.59 -22.69 35.63
CA SER A 483 0.37 -23.28 35.07
C SER A 483 -0.80 -22.30 35.19
N ASN A 484 -1.53 -22.11 34.09
CA ASN A 484 -2.69 -21.25 33.95
C ASN A 484 -2.46 -19.74 34.10
N SER A 485 -1.67 -19.25 35.07
CA SER A 485 -1.38 -17.83 35.22
C SER A 485 -0.18 -17.57 36.12
N VAL A 486 0.57 -16.50 35.81
CA VAL A 486 1.69 -16.01 36.65
C VAL A 486 1.75 -14.49 36.67
N LYS A 487 1.99 -13.92 37.84
CA LYS A 487 2.24 -12.50 38.05
C LYS A 487 3.72 -12.24 38.28
N ILE A 488 4.34 -11.40 37.48
CA ILE A 488 5.79 -11.14 37.53
C ILE A 488 6.02 -9.65 37.76
N HIS A 489 6.65 -9.31 38.88
CA HIS A 489 7.06 -7.94 39.19
C HIS A 489 8.37 -7.58 38.47
N LEU A 490 8.40 -6.41 37.85
CA LEU A 490 9.51 -5.85 37.10
C LEU A 490 9.78 -4.41 37.52
N GLN A 491 11.05 -3.99 37.47
CA GLN A 491 11.41 -2.58 37.61
C GLN A 491 10.99 -1.79 36.39
N SER A 492 11.01 -0.44 36.47
CA SER A 492 10.75 0.40 35.30
C SER A 492 11.77 0.12 34.21
N GLY A 493 11.31 -0.11 33.00
CA GLY A 493 12.17 -0.43 31.87
C GLY A 493 11.41 -0.99 30.67
N ILE A 494 12.14 -1.24 29.62
CA ILE A 494 11.65 -1.92 28.42
C ILE A 494 12.13 -3.36 28.45
N TYR A 495 11.21 -4.30 28.28
CA TYR A 495 11.46 -5.73 28.31
C TYR A 495 10.83 -6.43 27.11
N PHE A 496 11.43 -7.55 26.72
CA PHE A 496 10.82 -8.50 25.80
C PHE A 496 10.39 -9.73 26.61
N VAL A 497 9.13 -10.09 26.50
CA VAL A 497 8.54 -11.21 27.24
C VAL A 497 8.24 -12.33 26.26
N GLU A 498 8.90 -13.46 26.46
CA GLU A 498 8.70 -14.68 25.69
C GLU A 498 7.86 -15.66 26.52
N VAL A 499 6.76 -16.15 25.97
CA VAL A 499 5.93 -17.19 26.57
C VAL A 499 6.06 -18.46 25.72
N LEU A 500 6.52 -19.53 26.34
CA LEU A 500 6.75 -20.83 25.71
C LEU A 500 5.75 -21.84 26.25
N THR A 501 5.00 -22.47 25.36
CA THR A 501 4.14 -23.62 25.65
C THR A 501 4.62 -24.83 24.86
N GLU A 502 4.10 -26.02 25.12
CA GLU A 502 4.40 -27.20 24.30
C GLU A 502 4.07 -27.04 22.81
N LYS A 503 3.17 -26.13 22.47
CA LYS A 503 2.64 -25.95 21.11
C LYS A 503 2.96 -24.60 20.45
N ALA A 504 3.41 -23.60 21.21
CA ALA A 504 3.61 -22.25 20.69
C ALA A 504 4.67 -21.46 21.45
N LYS A 505 5.29 -20.50 20.75
CA LYS A 505 6.17 -19.47 21.29
C LYS A 505 5.60 -18.11 20.93
N VAL A 506 5.38 -17.26 21.93
CA VAL A 506 4.89 -15.89 21.76
C VAL A 506 5.89 -14.92 22.36
N ILE A 507 6.26 -13.87 21.62
CA ILE A 507 7.15 -12.82 22.11
C ILE A 507 6.41 -11.47 22.03
N ASN A 508 6.40 -10.73 23.15
CA ASN A 508 5.83 -9.39 23.22
C ASN A 508 6.83 -8.39 23.82
N LYS A 509 6.90 -7.19 23.26
CA LYS A 509 7.59 -6.05 23.85
C LYS A 509 6.70 -5.43 24.93
N VAL A 510 7.24 -5.29 26.13
CA VAL A 510 6.53 -4.74 27.30
C VAL A 510 7.29 -3.56 27.84
N ILE A 511 6.59 -2.45 28.10
CA ILE A 511 7.14 -1.25 28.73
C ILE A 511 6.54 -1.14 30.14
N ILE A 512 7.37 -1.23 31.16
CA ILE A 512 6.99 -1.01 32.55
C ILE A 512 7.39 0.40 32.94
N SER A 513 6.40 1.22 33.26
CA SER A 513 6.63 2.56 33.82
C SER A 513 6.09 2.62 35.26
N HIS A 514 6.91 3.13 36.17
CA HIS A 514 6.45 3.62 37.46
C HIS A 514 6.31 5.13 37.32
N SER A 515 5.20 5.61 36.73
CA SER A 515 4.89 7.02 36.89
C SER A 515 4.60 7.26 38.36
N ALA A 516 5.48 7.98 39.03
CA ALA A 516 5.12 8.68 40.26
C ALA A 516 3.92 9.60 39.95
N LEU A 517 3.02 9.66 40.88
CA LEU A 517 1.87 10.58 40.96
C LEU A 517 2.20 11.97 40.44
#